data_827bc69d3ec1cc25b739e20ca87f11d6
#
_entry.id   827bc69d3ec1cc25b739e20ca87f11d6
#
_cell.length_a   1.000
_cell.length_b   1.000
_cell.length_c   1.000
_cell.angle_alpha   90.00
_cell.angle_beta   90.00
_cell.angle_gamma   90.00
#
_symmetry.space_group_name_H-M   'P 1'
#
loop_
_entity.id
_entity.type
_entity.pdbx_description
1 polymer ?
#
loop_
_entity_poly.entity_id
_entity_poly.type
_entity_poly.pdbx_seq_one_letter_code
_entity_poly.pdbx_strand_id
1 'polypeptide(L)'
;MRQKEPRFEMNHRNQHFTIVEKYEAESQPMHWHDNYEIEFVTSGEGVHRLNNKEYPYNRGAVYVTRIRDYHEIEITKTATVHRIVLPERCMPERFVRSMLKNKANLITHLGEEMITHIENLLLLLESRPKAENLEELYIQDCLLNVIIMLFTRSVNENPGDRHRPDGAKVQDVWLYIEDNFRKKLTLQSVADHFQMNPNYLNRIFKEHTGVTVYAAVKVFRLRYAAKLCRQTDMKCSEICKTCGYSGTANFQRDFKKEYGITPLHYRAAAKEGYFDSLDAKDDENKE
;
A
#
# COMPACT_ATOMS: atom_id res chain seq x y z
N MET A 1 -14.47 21.75 15.90
CA MET A 1 -14.22 21.04 14.64
C MET A 1 -13.94 19.59 14.97
N ARG A 2 -14.81 18.65 14.60
CA ARG A 2 -14.57 17.23 14.77
C ARG A 2 -13.52 16.84 13.72
N GLN A 3 -12.33 16.40 14.16
CA GLN A 3 -11.35 15.75 13.29
C GLN A 3 -12.06 14.55 12.64
N LYS A 4 -12.16 14.57 11.30
CA LYS A 4 -12.59 13.40 10.54
C LYS A 4 -11.58 12.30 10.84
N GLU A 5 -12.07 11.17 11.36
CA GLU A 5 -11.26 9.96 11.46
C GLU A 5 -10.67 9.65 10.07
N PRO A 6 -9.39 9.27 9.98
CA PRO A 6 -8.79 8.88 8.72
C PRO A 6 -9.63 7.76 8.10
N ARG A 7 -10.25 8.04 6.97
CA ARG A 7 -10.94 7.02 6.18
C ARG A 7 -9.88 6.10 5.62
N PHE A 8 -9.85 4.88 6.08
CA PHE A 8 -9.15 3.80 5.40
C PHE A 8 -9.89 3.51 4.10
N GLU A 9 -9.50 4.18 3.05
CA GLU A 9 -9.87 3.75 1.72
C GLU A 9 -9.03 2.53 1.40
N MET A 10 -9.57 1.35 1.72
CA MET A 10 -9.09 0.13 1.10
C MET A 10 -9.50 0.23 -0.36
N ASN A 11 -8.55 0.64 -1.19
CA ASN A 11 -8.73 0.58 -2.62
C ASN A 11 -8.75 -0.91 -2.99
N HIS A 12 -9.95 -1.51 -3.04
CA HIS A 12 -10.17 -2.90 -3.47
C HIS A 12 -9.95 -3.07 -4.98
N ARG A 13 -9.57 -2.01 -5.66
CA ARG A 13 -9.28 -2.03 -7.08
C ARG A 13 -8.04 -2.89 -7.34
N ASN A 14 -8.28 -3.96 -8.04
CA ASN A 14 -7.27 -4.78 -8.74
C ASN A 14 -6.18 -5.46 -7.90
N GLN A 15 -6.51 -6.53 -7.21
CA GLN A 15 -5.53 -7.43 -6.59
C GLN A 15 -4.75 -8.29 -7.62
N HIS A 16 -4.97 -8.14 -8.89
CA HIS A 16 -4.40 -8.99 -9.94
C HIS A 16 -3.56 -8.25 -10.99
N PHE A 17 -3.61 -6.93 -11.09
CA PHE A 17 -2.93 -6.19 -12.14
C PHE A 17 -2.09 -5.04 -11.60
N THR A 18 -0.99 -4.77 -12.28
CA THR A 18 -0.24 -3.54 -12.15
C THR A 18 -1.03 -2.43 -12.83
N ILE A 19 -1.25 -1.33 -12.13
CA ILE A 19 -1.89 -0.14 -12.70
C ILE A 19 -0.76 0.85 -13.01
N VAL A 20 -0.73 1.32 -14.24
CA VAL A 20 0.09 2.46 -14.64
C VAL A 20 -0.87 3.53 -15.12
N GLU A 21 -0.87 4.67 -14.46
CA GLU A 21 -1.78 5.77 -14.79
C GLU A 21 -1.09 7.12 -14.68
N LYS A 22 -1.48 8.03 -15.59
CA LYS A 22 -1.15 9.45 -15.52
C LYS A 22 -2.39 10.20 -15.08
N TYR A 23 -2.29 11.02 -14.05
CA TYR A 23 -3.43 11.77 -13.52
C TYR A 23 -3.00 13.12 -12.95
N GLU A 24 -3.98 14.02 -12.79
CA GLU A 24 -3.82 15.23 -12.00
C GLU A 24 -4.02 14.87 -10.53
N ALA A 25 -2.97 15.06 -9.73
CA ALA A 25 -3.00 14.70 -8.32
C ALA A 25 -3.86 15.66 -7.52
N GLU A 26 -4.69 15.10 -6.64
CA GLU A 26 -5.44 15.83 -5.62
C GLU A 26 -4.81 15.62 -4.25
N SER A 27 -5.06 16.54 -3.31
CA SER A 27 -4.62 16.37 -1.94
C SER A 27 -5.31 15.16 -1.29
N GLN A 28 -4.51 14.29 -0.71
CA GLN A 28 -4.98 13.06 -0.08
C GLN A 28 -4.64 13.10 1.41
N PRO A 29 -5.62 12.87 2.30
CA PRO A 29 -5.38 12.83 3.74
C PRO A 29 -4.50 11.62 4.11
N MET A 30 -3.94 11.63 5.30
CA MET A 30 -3.12 10.53 5.82
C MET A 30 -3.80 9.18 5.64
N HIS A 31 -3.16 8.29 4.89
CA HIS A 31 -3.65 6.93 4.59
C HIS A 31 -2.49 5.95 4.38
N TRP A 32 -2.81 4.73 4.13
CA TRP A 32 -1.90 3.65 3.75
C TRP A 32 -2.67 2.62 2.90
N HIS A 33 -1.95 1.81 2.16
CA HIS A 33 -2.52 0.80 1.26
C HIS A 33 -1.73 -0.51 1.31
N ASP A 34 -2.28 -1.58 0.70
CA ASP A 34 -1.71 -2.92 0.68
C ASP A 34 -0.96 -3.27 -0.62
N ASN A 35 -0.68 -2.25 -1.41
CA ASN A 35 0.13 -2.35 -2.61
C ASN A 35 1.41 -1.53 -2.44
N TYR A 36 2.43 -1.84 -3.22
CA TYR A 36 3.51 -0.89 -3.47
C TYR A 36 3.00 0.17 -4.42
N GLU A 37 3.36 1.40 -4.18
CA GLU A 37 3.04 2.52 -5.05
C GLU A 37 4.30 3.28 -5.40
N ILE A 38 4.49 3.54 -6.69
CA ILE A 38 5.57 4.39 -7.17
C ILE A 38 4.93 5.59 -7.83
N GLU A 39 5.19 6.76 -7.29
CA GLU A 39 4.75 8.02 -7.87
C GLU A 39 5.94 8.77 -8.46
N PHE A 40 5.78 9.24 -9.68
CA PHE A 40 6.71 10.09 -10.37
C PHE A 40 6.04 11.39 -10.74
N VAL A 41 6.50 12.49 -10.15
CA VAL A 41 5.92 13.83 -10.34
C VAL A 41 6.53 14.48 -11.56
N THR A 42 5.71 14.77 -12.57
CA THR A 42 6.16 15.40 -13.83
C THR A 42 5.94 16.90 -13.86
N SER A 43 4.98 17.41 -13.06
CA SER A 43 4.74 18.85 -12.89
C SER A 43 3.99 19.15 -11.60
N GLY A 44 3.93 20.42 -11.21
CA GLY A 44 3.17 20.89 -10.04
C GLY A 44 4.03 21.04 -8.80
N GLU A 45 3.37 21.40 -7.69
CA GLU A 45 4.02 21.60 -6.39
C GLU A 45 3.11 21.12 -5.25
N GLY A 46 3.74 20.62 -4.20
CA GLY A 46 3.07 20.17 -3.01
C GLY A 46 4.04 19.66 -1.95
N VAL A 47 3.49 18.96 -0.97
CA VAL A 47 4.23 18.29 0.09
C VAL A 47 3.74 16.86 0.21
N HIS A 48 4.66 15.91 0.16
CA HIS A 48 4.40 14.51 0.47
C HIS A 48 4.91 14.21 1.88
N ARG A 49 4.00 13.95 2.79
CA ARG A 49 4.34 13.48 4.14
C ARG A 49 4.37 11.97 4.15
N LEU A 50 5.55 11.41 4.14
CA LEU A 50 5.77 9.96 4.13
C LEU A 50 6.39 9.53 5.45
N ASN A 51 5.67 8.68 6.21
CA ASN A 51 6.11 8.19 7.51
C ASN A 51 6.55 9.34 8.45
N ASN A 52 5.74 10.37 8.57
CA ASN A 52 5.94 11.53 9.42
C ASN A 52 7.12 12.45 9.03
N LYS A 53 7.56 12.39 7.79
CA LYS A 53 8.54 13.32 7.23
C LYS A 53 7.97 14.00 6.01
N GLU A 54 8.27 15.28 5.88
CA GLU A 54 7.87 16.10 4.75
C GLU A 54 8.94 16.06 3.66
N TYR A 55 8.48 15.95 2.43
CA TYR A 55 9.30 15.97 1.24
C TYR A 55 8.65 16.84 0.17
N PRO A 56 9.43 17.59 -0.61
CA PRO A 56 8.90 18.42 -1.67
C PRO A 56 8.27 17.56 -2.77
N TYR A 57 6.99 17.79 -3.07
CA TYR A 57 6.26 17.13 -4.14
C TYR A 57 6.32 18.01 -5.39
N ASN A 58 7.33 17.83 -6.21
CA ASN A 58 7.61 18.67 -7.37
C ASN A 58 8.23 17.85 -8.52
N ARG A 59 8.38 18.49 -9.70
CA ARG A 59 8.92 17.86 -10.90
C ARG A 59 10.23 17.11 -10.61
N GLY A 60 10.28 15.86 -11.02
CA GLY A 60 11.42 14.96 -10.84
C GLY A 60 11.42 14.18 -9.54
N ALA A 61 10.52 14.50 -8.60
CA ALA A 61 10.40 13.71 -7.38
C ALA A 61 9.81 12.33 -7.66
N VAL A 62 10.42 11.31 -7.08
CA VAL A 62 9.95 9.92 -7.11
C VAL A 62 9.78 9.42 -5.69
N TYR A 63 8.61 8.90 -5.41
CA TYR A 63 8.25 8.29 -4.14
C TYR A 63 7.97 6.81 -4.35
N VAL A 64 8.53 5.97 -3.51
CA VAL A 64 8.15 4.56 -3.44
C VAL A 64 7.52 4.30 -2.09
N THR A 65 6.19 4.21 -2.08
CA THR A 65 5.41 3.92 -0.88
C THR A 65 5.26 2.41 -0.77
N ARG A 66 5.73 1.86 0.34
CA ARG A 66 5.65 0.42 0.62
C ARG A 66 4.31 0.10 1.26
N ILE A 67 3.92 -1.14 1.23
CA ILE A 67 2.69 -1.70 1.84
C ILE A 67 2.49 -1.23 3.30
N ARG A 68 3.55 -0.83 3.99
CA ARG A 68 3.56 -0.46 5.41
C ARG A 68 3.83 1.01 5.66
N ASP A 69 4.04 1.75 4.60
CA ASP A 69 4.25 3.18 4.70
C ASP A 69 2.88 3.87 4.78
N TYR A 70 2.78 4.87 5.63
CA TYR A 70 1.63 5.76 5.71
C TYR A 70 2.04 7.10 5.17
N HIS A 71 1.15 7.70 4.41
CA HIS A 71 1.46 8.95 3.72
C HIS A 71 0.26 9.88 3.55
N GLU A 72 0.55 11.13 3.34
CA GLU A 72 -0.37 12.22 3.03
C GLU A 72 0.23 13.04 1.91
N ILE A 73 -0.60 13.49 0.99
CA ILE A 73 -0.20 14.38 -0.10
C ILE A 73 -0.99 15.67 0.01
N GLU A 74 -0.30 16.78 0.10
CA GLU A 74 -0.88 18.12 0.06
C GLU A 74 -0.43 18.82 -1.22
N ILE A 75 -1.38 19.06 -2.13
CA ILE A 75 -1.12 19.74 -3.40
C ILE A 75 -1.34 21.23 -3.24
N THR A 76 -0.32 22.01 -3.56
CA THR A 76 -0.37 23.48 -3.52
C THR A 76 -0.49 24.11 -4.90
N LYS A 77 0.00 23.41 -5.94
CA LYS A 77 -0.25 23.73 -7.36
C LYS A 77 -0.55 22.45 -8.10
N THR A 78 -1.52 22.49 -9.02
CA THR A 78 -1.92 21.34 -9.83
C THR A 78 -0.70 20.53 -10.28
N ALA A 79 -0.67 19.27 -9.87
CA ALA A 79 0.45 18.37 -10.13
C ALA A 79 0.03 17.24 -11.05
N THR A 80 0.87 16.96 -12.05
CA THR A 80 0.72 15.79 -12.92
C THR A 80 1.67 14.71 -12.45
N VAL A 81 1.14 13.50 -12.31
CA VAL A 81 1.84 12.36 -11.73
C VAL A 81 1.62 11.12 -12.56
N HIS A 82 2.68 10.34 -12.74
CA HIS A 82 2.56 8.95 -13.16
C HIS A 82 2.62 8.07 -11.92
N ARG A 83 1.61 7.23 -11.75
CA ARG A 83 1.49 6.30 -10.63
C ARG A 83 1.53 4.86 -11.12
N ILE A 84 2.38 4.07 -10.47
CA ILE A 84 2.48 2.63 -10.69
C ILE A 84 2.06 1.93 -9.40
N VAL A 85 0.96 1.21 -9.42
CA VAL A 85 0.48 0.42 -8.28
C VAL A 85 0.79 -1.04 -8.54
N LEU A 86 1.53 -1.66 -7.61
CA LEU A 86 2.05 -3.01 -7.72
C LEU A 86 1.62 -3.85 -6.52
N PRO A 87 0.80 -4.87 -6.72
CA PRO A 87 0.58 -5.90 -5.69
C PRO A 87 1.91 -6.56 -5.31
N GLU A 88 2.07 -6.97 -4.04
CA GLU A 88 3.31 -7.57 -3.53
C GLU A 88 3.84 -8.70 -4.41
N ARG A 89 2.95 -9.54 -4.94
CA ARG A 89 3.33 -10.68 -5.80
C ARG A 89 3.85 -10.28 -7.18
N CYS A 90 3.54 -9.05 -7.65
CA CYS A 90 4.00 -8.52 -8.94
C CYS A 90 5.36 -7.84 -8.82
N MET A 91 5.85 -7.64 -7.61
CA MET A 91 7.15 -7.02 -7.37
C MET A 91 8.28 -8.01 -7.61
N PRO A 92 9.32 -7.65 -8.40
CA PRO A 92 10.50 -8.48 -8.54
C PRO A 92 11.14 -8.76 -7.17
N GLU A 93 11.43 -10.03 -6.85
CA GLU A 93 11.92 -10.45 -5.53
C GLU A 93 13.18 -9.67 -5.08
N ARG A 94 14.09 -9.42 -6.02
CA ARG A 94 15.31 -8.61 -5.75
C ARG A 94 15.01 -7.19 -5.33
N PHE A 95 13.92 -6.59 -5.87
CA PHE A 95 13.46 -5.26 -5.53
C PHE A 95 12.83 -5.24 -4.14
N VAL A 96 11.96 -6.21 -3.84
CA VAL A 96 11.38 -6.39 -2.50
C VAL A 96 12.48 -6.56 -1.46
N ARG A 97 13.46 -7.42 -1.70
CA ARG A 97 14.59 -7.61 -0.79
C ARG A 97 15.41 -6.34 -0.56
N SER A 98 15.63 -5.54 -1.60
CA SER A 98 16.33 -4.25 -1.49
C SER A 98 15.52 -3.27 -0.65
N MET A 99 14.22 -3.15 -0.89
CA MET A 99 13.33 -2.26 -0.16
C MET A 99 13.16 -2.66 1.30
N LEU A 100 13.03 -3.96 1.60
CA LEU A 100 12.89 -4.46 2.97
C LEU A 100 14.16 -4.24 3.80
N LYS A 101 15.34 -4.25 3.19
CA LYS A 101 16.61 -3.94 3.85
C LYS A 101 16.78 -2.46 4.16
N ASN A 102 16.18 -1.61 3.35
CA ASN A 102 16.29 -0.17 3.50
C ASN A 102 15.17 0.35 4.42
N LYS A 103 15.52 0.72 5.65
CA LYS A 103 14.58 1.30 6.63
C LYS A 103 14.27 2.78 6.36
N ALA A 104 14.99 3.45 5.46
CA ALA A 104 14.73 4.82 5.09
C ALA A 104 13.48 4.95 4.18
N ASN A 105 12.93 6.15 4.07
CA ASN A 105 11.94 6.44 3.03
C ASN A 105 12.61 6.31 1.67
N LEU A 106 11.91 5.71 0.73
CA LEU A 106 12.40 5.47 -0.61
C LEU A 106 11.98 6.64 -1.50
N ILE A 107 12.79 7.68 -1.48
CA ILE A 107 12.55 8.91 -2.21
C ILE A 107 13.83 9.30 -2.93
N THR A 108 13.66 9.79 -4.15
CA THR A 108 14.74 10.40 -4.90
C THR A 108 14.22 11.59 -5.70
N HIS A 109 15.13 12.42 -6.16
CA HIS A 109 14.84 13.47 -7.12
C HIS A 109 15.72 13.26 -8.35
N LEU A 110 15.08 13.11 -9.49
CA LEU A 110 15.75 12.82 -10.76
C LEU A 110 16.25 14.10 -11.42
N GLY A 111 17.39 14.02 -12.09
CA GLY A 111 17.87 15.08 -12.99
C GLY A 111 17.07 15.08 -14.31
N GLU A 112 17.07 16.20 -15.03
CA GLU A 112 16.26 16.41 -16.25
C GLU A 112 16.50 15.36 -17.35
N GLU A 113 17.71 14.87 -17.53
CA GLU A 113 18.01 13.80 -18.49
C GLU A 113 17.26 12.51 -18.12
N MET A 114 17.30 12.10 -16.85
CA MET A 114 16.63 10.90 -16.38
C MET A 114 15.11 11.07 -16.40
N ILE A 115 14.60 12.26 -16.08
CA ILE A 115 13.18 12.60 -16.20
C ILE A 115 12.71 12.33 -17.62
N THR A 116 13.41 12.85 -18.63
CA THR A 116 13.07 12.67 -20.05
C THR A 116 13.06 11.19 -20.45
N HIS A 117 14.03 10.41 -20.00
CA HIS A 117 14.07 8.98 -20.32
C HIS A 117 12.89 8.22 -19.71
N ILE A 118 12.54 8.50 -18.46
CA ILE A 118 11.44 7.84 -17.77
C ILE A 118 10.10 8.27 -18.34
N GLU A 119 9.90 9.56 -18.63
CA GLU A 119 8.68 10.03 -19.32
C GLU A 119 8.46 9.29 -20.65
N ASN A 120 9.51 9.11 -21.46
CA ASN A 120 9.41 8.37 -22.70
C ASN A 120 9.06 6.89 -22.51
N LEU A 121 9.64 6.23 -21.50
CA LEU A 121 9.30 4.84 -21.17
C LEU A 121 7.85 4.69 -20.67
N LEU A 122 7.39 5.62 -19.85
CA LEU A 122 6.01 5.65 -19.36
C LEU A 122 5.02 5.91 -20.50
N LEU A 123 5.30 6.88 -21.36
CA LEU A 123 4.49 7.13 -22.55
C LEU A 123 4.43 5.90 -23.48
N LEU A 124 5.56 5.20 -23.66
CA LEU A 124 5.58 3.96 -24.42
C LEU A 124 4.73 2.88 -23.76
N LEU A 125 4.76 2.75 -22.44
CA LEU A 125 3.96 1.79 -21.70
C LEU A 125 2.47 2.13 -21.75
N GLU A 126 2.11 3.39 -21.56
CA GLU A 126 0.72 3.90 -21.59
C GLU A 126 0.09 3.83 -22.98
N SER A 127 0.90 4.01 -24.04
CA SER A 127 0.42 3.95 -25.44
C SER A 127 0.11 2.53 -25.92
N ARG A 128 0.48 1.51 -25.15
CA ARG A 128 0.25 0.12 -25.53
C ARG A 128 -1.19 -0.30 -25.28
N PRO A 129 -1.79 -1.07 -26.19
CA PRO A 129 -3.12 -1.63 -25.98
C PRO A 129 -3.11 -2.57 -24.75
N LYS A 130 -4.28 -2.82 -24.19
CA LYS A 130 -4.45 -3.89 -23.21
C LYS A 130 -3.90 -5.19 -23.78
N ALA A 131 -3.03 -5.88 -23.02
CA ALA A 131 -2.36 -7.08 -23.50
C ALA A 131 -3.39 -8.18 -23.86
N GLU A 132 -3.50 -8.50 -25.13
CA GLU A 132 -4.39 -9.55 -25.66
C GLU A 132 -3.67 -10.89 -25.86
N ASN A 133 -2.33 -10.88 -25.79
CA ASN A 133 -1.50 -12.06 -25.96
C ASN A 133 -0.28 -12.04 -25.03
N LEU A 134 0.39 -13.20 -24.92
CA LEU A 134 1.55 -13.36 -24.03
C LEU A 134 2.76 -12.51 -24.44
N GLU A 135 2.95 -12.26 -25.72
CA GLU A 135 4.06 -11.42 -26.20
C GLU A 135 3.91 -9.97 -25.75
N GLU A 136 2.71 -9.40 -25.93
CA GLU A 136 2.41 -8.04 -25.49
C GLU A 136 2.51 -7.90 -23.96
N LEU A 137 2.00 -8.89 -23.23
CA LEU A 137 2.13 -8.92 -21.77
C LEU A 137 3.61 -8.93 -21.35
N TYR A 138 4.44 -9.72 -22.02
CA TYR A 138 5.87 -9.80 -21.73
C TYR A 138 6.59 -8.48 -22.04
N ILE A 139 6.22 -7.79 -23.12
CA ILE A 139 6.79 -6.46 -23.43
C ILE A 139 6.43 -5.44 -22.34
N GLN A 140 5.16 -5.40 -21.93
CA GLN A 140 4.71 -4.50 -20.86
C GLN A 140 5.44 -4.78 -19.54
N ASP A 141 5.59 -6.04 -19.17
CA ASP A 141 6.36 -6.45 -17.98
C ASP A 141 7.83 -6.05 -18.07
N CYS A 142 8.47 -6.18 -19.22
CA CYS A 142 9.84 -5.74 -19.45
C CYS A 142 10.00 -4.23 -19.27
N LEU A 143 9.12 -3.43 -19.88
CA LEU A 143 9.13 -1.96 -19.75
C LEU A 143 8.94 -1.54 -18.30
N LEU A 144 7.97 -2.12 -17.61
CA LEU A 144 7.70 -1.84 -16.21
C LEU A 144 8.91 -2.19 -15.34
N ASN A 145 9.51 -3.36 -15.54
CA ASN A 145 10.71 -3.76 -14.81
C ASN A 145 11.89 -2.79 -15.02
N VAL A 146 12.08 -2.29 -16.24
CA VAL A 146 13.11 -1.27 -16.53
C VAL A 146 12.83 0.00 -15.73
N ILE A 147 11.60 0.52 -15.75
CA ILE A 147 11.21 1.71 -15.00
C ILE A 147 11.45 1.53 -13.50
N ILE A 148 10.99 0.41 -12.92
CA ILE A 148 11.19 0.09 -11.51
C ILE A 148 12.69 0.00 -11.17
N MET A 149 13.49 -0.60 -12.02
CA MET A 149 14.94 -0.71 -11.80
C MET A 149 15.64 0.65 -11.83
N LEU A 150 15.25 1.54 -12.73
CA LEU A 150 15.79 2.91 -12.80
C LEU A 150 15.46 3.68 -11.52
N PHE A 151 14.21 3.65 -11.06
CA PHE A 151 13.82 4.28 -9.80
C PHE A 151 14.58 3.70 -8.60
N THR A 152 14.68 2.37 -8.51
CA THR A 152 15.39 1.72 -7.40
C THR A 152 16.86 2.09 -7.37
N ARG A 153 17.50 2.15 -8.53
CA ARG A 153 18.89 2.57 -8.65
C ARG A 153 19.07 4.01 -8.15
N SER A 154 18.22 4.92 -8.62
CA SER A 154 18.28 6.33 -8.23
C SER A 154 18.07 6.53 -6.72
N VAL A 155 17.13 5.79 -6.10
CA VAL A 155 16.91 5.81 -4.65
C VAL A 155 18.12 5.27 -3.88
N ASN A 156 18.80 4.25 -4.38
CA ASN A 156 19.97 3.66 -3.72
C ASN A 156 21.21 4.55 -3.85
N GLU A 157 21.38 5.24 -4.97
CA GLU A 157 22.49 6.17 -5.21
C GLU A 157 22.33 7.46 -4.40
N ASN A 158 21.10 7.91 -4.18
CA ASN A 158 20.76 9.07 -3.37
C ASN A 158 19.85 8.67 -2.20
N PRO A 159 20.36 7.94 -1.21
CA PRO A 159 19.51 7.51 -0.11
C PRO A 159 19.05 8.75 0.66
N GLY A 160 17.78 9.06 0.58
CA GLY A 160 17.14 10.06 1.41
C GLY A 160 17.39 9.74 2.88
N ASP A 161 17.25 10.74 3.69
CA ASP A 161 17.53 10.83 5.13
C ASP A 161 17.48 9.49 5.91
N ARG A 162 18.64 8.98 6.28
CA ARG A 162 18.85 7.70 6.98
C ARG A 162 18.47 7.73 8.46
N HIS A 163 18.08 8.89 9.02
CA HIS A 163 17.92 9.05 10.47
C HIS A 163 16.46 9.10 10.91
N ARG A 164 16.01 8.04 11.64
CA ARG A 164 14.69 8.00 12.28
C ARG A 164 14.76 7.34 13.66
N PRO A 165 14.86 8.10 14.75
CA PRO A 165 14.77 7.52 16.08
C PRO A 165 13.37 6.97 16.40
N ASP A 166 12.31 7.71 16.08
CA ASP A 166 10.93 7.33 16.46
C ASP A 166 10.15 6.60 15.36
N GLY A 167 10.29 6.98 14.12
CA GLY A 167 9.66 6.29 12.99
C GLY A 167 10.19 4.87 12.77
N ALA A 168 11.47 4.61 13.06
CA ALA A 168 12.04 3.26 13.00
C ALA A 168 11.39 2.32 14.03
N LYS A 169 11.14 2.80 15.25
CA LYS A 169 10.46 2.02 16.29
C LYS A 169 9.02 1.69 15.90
N VAL A 170 8.28 2.66 15.36
CA VAL A 170 6.90 2.45 14.90
C VAL A 170 6.86 1.43 13.77
N GLN A 171 7.81 1.49 12.83
CA GLN A 171 7.93 0.53 11.75
C GLN A 171 8.29 -0.88 12.26
N ASP A 172 9.21 -0.99 13.24
CA ASP A 172 9.52 -2.26 13.86
C ASP A 172 8.30 -2.85 14.60
N VAL A 173 7.48 -2.00 15.25
CA VAL A 173 6.20 -2.42 15.87
C VAL A 173 5.22 -2.91 14.82
N TRP A 174 5.11 -2.23 13.70
CA TRP A 174 4.24 -2.64 12.60
C TRP A 174 4.64 -4.01 12.03
N LEU A 175 5.94 -4.22 11.76
CA LEU A 175 6.52 -5.48 11.33
C LEU A 175 6.24 -6.61 12.33
N TYR A 176 6.44 -6.33 13.60
CA TYR A 176 6.17 -7.29 14.66
C TYR A 176 4.70 -7.70 14.71
N ILE A 177 3.77 -6.74 14.55
CA ILE A 177 2.34 -7.02 14.48
C ILE A 177 2.04 -7.93 13.29
N GLU A 178 2.56 -7.64 12.11
CA GLU A 178 2.36 -8.43 10.91
C GLU A 178 2.86 -9.86 11.03
N ASP A 179 4.04 -10.06 11.62
CA ASP A 179 4.60 -11.40 11.82
C ASP A 179 3.84 -12.19 12.89
N ASN A 180 3.14 -11.50 13.81
CA ASN A 180 2.55 -12.13 14.99
C ASN A 180 1.03 -11.96 15.13
N PHE A 181 0.32 -11.31 14.18
CA PHE A 181 -1.12 -11.00 14.31
C PHE A 181 -2.00 -12.23 14.55
N ARG A 182 -1.58 -13.41 14.11
CA ARG A 182 -2.29 -14.68 14.31
C ARG A 182 -2.23 -15.18 15.75
N LYS A 183 -1.24 -14.72 16.52
CA LYS A 183 -1.10 -15.05 17.95
C LYS A 183 -2.01 -14.16 18.82
N LYS A 184 -2.10 -14.46 20.10
CA LYS A 184 -2.76 -13.58 21.06
C LYS A 184 -1.91 -12.32 21.28
N LEU A 185 -2.14 -11.31 20.44
CA LEU A 185 -1.51 -9.99 20.58
C LEU A 185 -2.42 -9.03 21.33
N THR A 186 -1.87 -8.39 22.35
CA THR A 186 -2.47 -7.28 23.11
C THR A 186 -1.54 -6.08 23.03
N LEU A 187 -2.05 -4.88 23.28
CA LEU A 187 -1.21 -3.68 23.39
C LEU A 187 -0.09 -3.89 24.42
N GLN A 188 -0.41 -4.52 25.55
CA GLN A 188 0.56 -4.81 26.60
C GLN A 188 1.68 -5.72 26.08
N SER A 189 1.33 -6.85 25.43
CA SER A 189 2.34 -7.80 24.92
C SER A 189 3.25 -7.21 23.84
N VAL A 190 2.74 -6.30 23.03
CA VAL A 190 3.54 -5.56 22.03
C VAL A 190 4.46 -4.57 22.75
N ALA A 191 3.93 -3.83 23.72
CA ALA A 191 4.72 -2.86 24.50
C ALA A 191 5.84 -3.54 25.28
N ASP A 192 5.57 -4.68 25.91
CA ASP A 192 6.57 -5.48 26.64
C ASP A 192 7.70 -5.94 25.70
N HIS A 193 7.35 -6.41 24.49
CA HIS A 193 8.34 -6.82 23.49
C HIS A 193 9.32 -5.71 23.12
N PHE A 194 8.83 -4.46 23.00
CA PHE A 194 9.64 -3.30 22.67
C PHE A 194 10.17 -2.54 23.90
N GLN A 195 9.94 -3.05 25.10
CA GLN A 195 10.32 -2.42 26.38
C GLN A 195 9.78 -0.97 26.49
N MET A 196 8.53 -0.77 26.07
CA MET A 196 7.86 0.52 26.03
C MET A 196 6.66 0.56 26.96
N ASN A 197 6.31 1.77 27.44
CA ASN A 197 5.04 1.95 28.11
C ASN A 197 3.89 1.78 27.08
N PRO A 198 2.82 0.99 27.40
CA PRO A 198 1.73 0.71 26.46
C PRO A 198 1.01 1.97 25.96
N ASN A 199 0.74 2.93 26.85
CA ASN A 199 0.06 4.16 26.47
C ASN A 199 0.93 5.02 25.56
N TYR A 200 2.23 5.11 25.86
CA TYR A 200 3.20 5.81 25.04
C TYR A 200 3.31 5.15 23.67
N LEU A 201 3.48 3.82 23.62
CA LEU A 201 3.51 3.06 22.38
C LEU A 201 2.27 3.32 21.51
N ASN A 202 1.08 3.16 22.10
CA ASN A 202 -0.17 3.32 21.37
C ASN A 202 -0.36 4.76 20.86
N ARG A 203 0.09 5.76 21.64
CA ARG A 203 0.06 7.18 21.23
C ARG A 203 0.97 7.43 20.05
N ILE A 204 2.28 7.10 20.15
CA ILE A 204 3.22 7.33 19.04
C ILE A 204 2.86 6.51 17.80
N PHE A 205 2.39 5.27 18.00
CA PHE A 205 1.94 4.43 16.91
C PHE A 205 0.75 5.07 16.18
N LYS A 206 -0.24 5.58 16.94
CA LYS A 206 -1.40 6.28 16.36
C LYS A 206 -1.02 7.62 15.71
N GLU A 207 -0.13 8.39 16.31
CA GLU A 207 0.37 9.65 15.75
C GLU A 207 1.10 9.43 14.42
N HIS A 208 1.78 8.29 14.27
CA HIS A 208 2.56 7.98 13.08
C HIS A 208 1.78 7.20 12.01
N THR A 209 0.82 6.36 12.40
CA THR A 209 0.11 5.46 11.47
C THR A 209 -1.36 5.82 11.28
N GLY A 210 -1.86 6.80 12.03
CA GLY A 210 -3.28 7.13 12.05
C GLY A 210 -4.16 6.15 12.85
N VAL A 211 -3.63 4.97 13.22
CA VAL A 211 -4.42 3.91 13.89
C VAL A 211 -3.77 3.43 15.18
N THR A 212 -4.58 2.85 16.04
CA THR A 212 -4.08 2.19 17.26
C THR A 212 -3.43 0.84 16.93
N VAL A 213 -2.53 0.39 17.79
CA VAL A 213 -1.93 -0.96 17.72
C VAL A 213 -3.00 -2.06 17.58
N TYR A 214 -4.10 -1.95 18.33
CA TYR A 214 -5.22 -2.91 18.25
C TYR A 214 -5.92 -2.87 16.89
N ALA A 215 -6.14 -1.69 16.33
CA ALA A 215 -6.74 -1.53 15.00
C ALA A 215 -5.84 -2.14 13.92
N ALA A 216 -4.52 -1.93 13.99
CA ALA A 216 -3.57 -2.54 13.08
C ALA A 216 -3.61 -4.07 13.13
N VAL A 217 -3.58 -4.68 14.32
CA VAL A 217 -3.73 -6.13 14.49
C VAL A 217 -5.02 -6.64 13.83
N LYS A 218 -6.11 -5.91 14.02
CA LYS A 218 -7.41 -6.27 13.43
C LYS A 218 -7.40 -6.24 11.92
N VAL A 219 -6.78 -5.23 11.34
CA VAL A 219 -6.64 -5.10 9.87
C VAL A 219 -5.88 -6.29 9.30
N PHE A 220 -4.71 -6.65 9.85
CA PHE A 220 -3.95 -7.82 9.38
C PHE A 220 -4.76 -9.11 9.45
N ARG A 221 -5.50 -9.31 10.54
CA ARG A 221 -6.37 -10.49 10.71
C ARG A 221 -7.45 -10.56 9.65
N LEU A 222 -8.13 -9.45 9.38
CA LEU A 222 -9.22 -9.38 8.42
C LEU A 222 -8.73 -9.55 6.99
N ARG A 223 -7.58 -8.97 6.62
CA ARG A 223 -6.93 -9.17 5.32
C ARG A 223 -6.58 -10.62 5.09
N TYR A 224 -5.93 -11.23 6.07
CA TYR A 224 -5.58 -12.64 5.98
C TYR A 224 -6.83 -13.53 5.87
N ALA A 225 -7.89 -13.19 6.61
CA ALA A 225 -9.19 -13.87 6.49
C ALA A 225 -9.79 -13.74 5.09
N ALA A 226 -9.78 -12.56 4.50
CA ALA A 226 -10.25 -12.32 3.13
C ALA A 226 -9.44 -13.14 2.11
N LYS A 227 -8.11 -13.21 2.27
CA LYS A 227 -7.24 -14.08 1.45
C LYS A 227 -7.65 -15.56 1.57
N LEU A 228 -7.84 -16.06 2.79
CA LEU A 228 -8.24 -17.45 3.02
C LEU A 228 -9.67 -17.73 2.46
N CYS A 229 -10.58 -16.77 2.57
CA CYS A 229 -11.91 -16.89 1.97
C CYS A 229 -11.86 -17.09 0.45
N ARG A 230 -10.94 -16.42 -0.25
CA ARG A 230 -10.80 -16.52 -1.70
C ARG A 230 -10.03 -17.77 -2.15
N GLN A 231 -8.99 -18.14 -1.39
CA GLN A 231 -8.00 -19.12 -1.84
C GLN A 231 -8.24 -20.53 -1.29
N THR A 232 -9.16 -20.69 -0.34
CA THR A 232 -9.37 -21.98 0.35
C THR A 232 -10.85 -22.27 0.59
N ASP A 233 -11.16 -23.55 0.80
CA ASP A 233 -12.48 -24.01 1.23
C ASP A 233 -12.62 -24.17 2.75
N MET A 234 -11.71 -23.62 3.53
CA MET A 234 -11.72 -23.65 4.99
C MET A 234 -13.06 -23.15 5.54
N LYS A 235 -13.59 -23.80 6.57
CA LYS A 235 -14.80 -23.33 7.25
C LYS A 235 -14.57 -21.97 7.88
N CYS A 236 -15.60 -21.14 7.96
CA CYS A 236 -15.52 -19.81 8.57
C CYS A 236 -14.98 -19.84 10.02
N SER A 237 -15.31 -20.88 10.78
CA SER A 237 -14.79 -21.10 12.13
C SER A 237 -13.29 -21.42 12.17
N GLU A 238 -12.78 -22.09 11.16
CA GLU A 238 -11.35 -22.40 11.01
C GLU A 238 -10.58 -21.14 10.59
N ILE A 239 -11.11 -20.38 9.62
CA ILE A 239 -10.54 -19.09 9.23
C ILE A 239 -10.42 -18.15 10.44
N CYS A 240 -11.52 -18.04 11.22
CA CYS A 240 -11.55 -17.24 12.44
C CYS A 240 -10.38 -17.56 13.39
N LYS A 241 -10.18 -18.87 13.68
CA LYS A 241 -9.09 -19.33 14.55
C LYS A 241 -7.70 -19.06 13.93
N THR A 242 -7.54 -19.39 12.64
CA THR A 242 -6.29 -19.21 11.89
C THR A 242 -5.86 -17.75 11.84
N CYS A 243 -6.83 -16.83 11.81
CA CYS A 243 -6.58 -15.38 11.85
C CYS A 243 -6.37 -14.81 13.25
N GLY A 244 -6.40 -15.65 14.30
CA GLY A 244 -6.14 -15.22 15.68
C GLY A 244 -7.33 -14.58 16.40
N TYR A 245 -8.57 -14.78 15.90
CA TYR A 245 -9.77 -14.39 16.63
C TYR A 245 -10.15 -15.45 17.66
N SER A 246 -10.58 -15.00 18.84
CA SER A 246 -11.03 -15.89 19.91
C SER A 246 -12.49 -16.35 19.77
N GLY A 247 -13.27 -15.67 18.93
CA GLY A 247 -14.69 -15.99 18.75
C GLY A 247 -15.23 -15.56 17.39
N THR A 248 -16.06 -16.44 16.81
CA THR A 248 -16.63 -16.27 15.47
C THR A 248 -17.57 -15.06 15.35
N ALA A 249 -18.31 -14.73 16.41
CA ALA A 249 -19.22 -13.59 16.40
C ALA A 249 -18.47 -12.25 16.22
N ASN A 250 -17.39 -12.06 16.95
CA ASN A 250 -16.54 -10.87 16.81
C ASN A 250 -15.88 -10.82 15.44
N PHE A 251 -15.37 -11.95 14.96
CA PHE A 251 -14.80 -12.08 13.63
C PHE A 251 -15.79 -11.69 12.53
N GLN A 252 -16.98 -12.28 12.53
CA GLN A 252 -18.01 -12.00 11.51
C GLN A 252 -18.46 -10.54 11.52
N ARG A 253 -18.66 -9.97 12.72
CA ARG A 253 -19.03 -8.56 12.87
C ARG A 253 -17.93 -7.64 12.31
N ASP A 254 -16.68 -7.88 12.69
CA ASP A 254 -15.57 -7.08 12.25
C ASP A 254 -15.32 -7.22 10.76
N PHE A 255 -15.43 -8.43 10.22
CA PHE A 255 -15.31 -8.71 8.79
C PHE A 255 -16.42 -8.02 7.97
N LYS A 256 -17.68 -8.11 8.44
CA LYS A 256 -18.80 -7.42 7.78
C LYS A 256 -18.66 -5.89 7.85
N LYS A 257 -18.13 -5.36 8.97
CA LYS A 257 -17.86 -3.92 9.08
C LYS A 257 -16.81 -3.46 8.08
N GLU A 258 -15.78 -4.26 7.84
CA GLU A 258 -14.65 -3.96 6.96
C GLU A 258 -15.00 -4.12 5.48
N TYR A 259 -15.64 -5.23 5.12
CA TYR A 259 -15.88 -5.61 3.72
C TYR A 259 -17.34 -5.43 3.28
N GLY A 260 -18.21 -4.91 4.13
CA GLY A 260 -19.63 -4.71 3.83
C GLY A 260 -20.49 -5.99 3.86
N ILE A 261 -19.88 -7.15 3.66
CA ILE A 261 -20.53 -8.46 3.55
C ILE A 261 -19.91 -9.50 4.50
N THR A 262 -20.62 -10.58 4.77
CA THR A 262 -20.11 -11.65 5.65
C THR A 262 -19.00 -12.46 4.97
N PRO A 263 -18.11 -13.15 5.73
CA PRO A 263 -17.07 -14.00 5.14
C PRO A 263 -17.61 -15.05 4.16
N LEU A 264 -18.80 -15.59 4.41
CA LEU A 264 -19.42 -16.57 3.53
C LEU A 264 -19.87 -15.95 2.21
N HIS A 265 -20.53 -14.80 2.25
CA HIS A 265 -20.91 -14.06 1.03
C HIS A 265 -19.70 -13.56 0.26
N TYR A 266 -18.65 -13.12 0.97
CA TYR A 266 -17.38 -12.71 0.36
C TYR A 266 -16.72 -13.85 -0.42
N ARG A 267 -16.76 -15.09 0.13
CA ARG A 267 -16.28 -16.29 -0.58
C ARG A 267 -17.12 -16.60 -1.82
N ALA A 268 -18.45 -16.56 -1.69
CA ALA A 268 -19.36 -16.82 -2.82
C ALA A 268 -19.10 -15.81 -3.95
N ALA A 269 -19.06 -14.53 -3.63
CA ALA A 269 -18.76 -13.46 -4.57
C ALA A 269 -17.39 -13.63 -5.25
N ALA A 270 -16.36 -14.08 -4.52
CA ALA A 270 -15.05 -14.35 -5.08
C ALA A 270 -15.07 -15.54 -6.06
N LYS A 271 -15.86 -16.59 -5.78
CA LYS A 271 -16.01 -17.76 -6.67
C LYS A 271 -16.82 -17.46 -7.93
N GLU A 272 -17.74 -16.51 -7.85
CA GLU A 272 -18.60 -16.06 -8.97
C GLU A 272 -17.89 -15.01 -9.84
N GLY A 273 -16.62 -14.68 -9.58
CA GLY A 273 -15.90 -13.64 -10.31
C GLY A 273 -16.46 -12.22 -10.07
N TYR A 274 -17.25 -12.05 -8.99
CA TYR A 274 -17.87 -10.75 -8.69
C TYR A 274 -16.84 -9.63 -8.54
N PHE A 275 -15.67 -9.94 -7.96
CA PHE A 275 -14.59 -8.98 -7.85
C PHE A 275 -13.87 -8.73 -9.18
N ASP A 276 -13.98 -9.66 -10.14
CA ASP A 276 -13.45 -9.51 -11.50
C ASP A 276 -14.43 -8.70 -12.38
N SER A 277 -15.73 -8.74 -12.08
CA SER A 277 -16.78 -8.07 -12.84
C SER A 277 -17.07 -6.63 -12.40
N LEU A 278 -16.70 -6.24 -11.20
CA LEU A 278 -16.79 -4.84 -10.72
C LEU A 278 -15.80 -3.94 -11.47
N ASP A 279 -14.70 -4.51 -11.92
CA ASP A 279 -13.68 -3.80 -12.70
C ASP A 279 -14.16 -3.51 -14.14
N ALA A 280 -15.12 -4.27 -14.67
CA ALA A 280 -15.65 -4.09 -16.02
C ALA A 280 -16.81 -3.06 -16.11
N LYS A 281 -17.48 -2.76 -15.01
CA LYS A 281 -18.65 -1.87 -14.99
C LYS A 281 -18.34 -0.39 -14.78
N ASP A 282 -17.17 -0.06 -14.25
CA ASP A 282 -16.75 1.35 -14.08
C ASP A 282 -16.28 1.99 -15.39
N ASP A 283 -16.00 1.21 -16.44
CA ASP A 283 -15.67 1.72 -17.77
C ASP A 283 -16.92 2.09 -18.61
N GLU A 284 -18.09 1.53 -18.30
CA GLU A 284 -19.34 1.84 -19.04
C GLU A 284 -20.07 3.11 -18.56
N ASN A 285 -19.68 3.71 -17.43
CA ASN A 285 -20.30 4.92 -16.88
C ASN A 285 -19.52 6.22 -17.13
N LYS A 286 -18.55 6.21 -18.05
CA LYS A 286 -17.77 7.39 -18.45
C LYS A 286 -17.94 7.75 -19.92
N GLU A 287 -19.10 7.46 -20.52
CA GLU A 287 -19.53 8.10 -21.78
C GLU A 287 -20.50 9.25 -21.51
#